data_046e805a8ab72027a8d858a0ed892a76
#
_entry.id   046e805a8ab72027a8d858a0ed892a76
#
_cell.length_a   1.000
_cell.length_b   1.000
_cell.length_c   1.000
_cell.angle_alpha   90.00
_cell.angle_beta   90.00
_cell.angle_gamma   90.00
#
_symmetry.space_group_name_H-M   'P 1'
#
loop_
_entity.id
_entity.type
_entity.pdbx_description
1 polymer ?
#
loop_
_entity_poly.entity_id
_entity_poly.type
_entity_poly.pdbx_seq_one_letter_code
_entity_poly.pdbx_strand_id
1 'polypeptide(L)'
;MFKMNKQSVWPVTIILSVGLMVLQSCAAPSPQVTTTVQKEKPMGNTNYIQIVNFNLEGITHDDFLGIAESVAPNFASLPGLISKVWLSDKANNTYGGVYSWESQEVCETYQNGELYAGALATNPNFVNLLDNGFDALEKPSAVTGNLLDQAPKYIQVVSFNLEGITHDDFMGVANDVAPNFAALPGLINKVWLSDEANNTYGGVYSWENQEACTAYRSGELYAGALANNPNFANLSDNGFVVLEEPSKITHMK
;
A
#
# COMPACT_ATOMS: atom_id res chain seq x y z
N MET A 1 -25.73 34.80 -60.43
CA MET A 1 -26.03 36.15 -60.88
C MET A 1 -25.26 37.11 -59.92
N PHE A 2 -24.39 37.91 -60.60
CA PHE A 2 -23.68 39.12 -60.11
C PHE A 2 -22.84 39.03 -58.86
N LYS A 3 -21.52 39.02 -58.98
CA LYS A 3 -20.49 40.06 -59.37
C LYS A 3 -20.09 40.93 -58.18
N MET A 4 -18.80 40.75 -57.76
CA MET A 4 -17.71 41.77 -57.94
C MET A 4 -17.91 43.05 -57.09
N ASN A 5 -16.93 43.63 -56.44
CA ASN A 5 -15.57 43.96 -56.83
C ASN A 5 -14.84 44.66 -55.68
N LYS A 6 -13.51 44.43 -55.53
CA LYS A 6 -12.41 45.39 -55.43
C LYS A 6 -12.60 46.62 -54.51
N GLN A 7 -11.61 47.15 -53.80
CA GLN A 7 -10.19 47.42 -54.00
C GLN A 7 -9.56 47.92 -52.70
N SER A 8 -8.41 47.52 -52.41
CA SER A 8 -7.15 48.12 -52.10
C SER A 8 -7.07 49.65 -52.03
N VAL A 9 -6.45 50.21 -51.00
CA VAL A 9 -5.50 51.30 -51.08
C VAL A 9 -4.63 51.38 -49.81
N TRP A 10 -3.35 51.34 -49.98
CA TRP A 10 -2.31 51.92 -49.11
C TRP A 10 -2.13 53.36 -49.57
N PRO A 11 -1.56 54.35 -48.83
CA PRO A 11 -0.31 54.32 -48.10
C PRO A 11 -0.23 55.28 -46.86
N VAL A 12 0.86 55.39 -46.28
CA VAL A 12 1.82 56.49 -46.01
C VAL A 12 2.36 56.50 -44.60
N THR A 13 3.62 56.30 -44.58
CA THR A 13 4.61 56.42 -43.47
C THR A 13 4.70 57.85 -42.96
N ILE A 14 4.71 58.07 -41.64
CA ILE A 14 5.30 59.22 -41.02
C ILE A 14 6.23 58.76 -39.90
N ILE A 15 7.53 59.02 -40.07
CA ILE A 15 8.59 58.85 -39.08
C ILE A 15 8.63 60.13 -38.24
N LEU A 16 8.42 59.95 -36.93
CA LEU A 16 8.80 60.97 -35.95
C LEU A 16 9.75 60.36 -34.93
N SER A 17 11.01 60.77 -35.03
CA SER A 17 12.07 60.51 -34.08
C SER A 17 11.90 61.41 -32.86
N VAL A 18 11.66 60.87 -31.68
CA VAL A 18 11.80 61.58 -30.40
C VAL A 18 12.72 60.74 -29.49
N GLY A 19 13.77 61.43 -29.04
CA GLY A 19 14.86 60.85 -28.26
C GLY A 19 14.39 60.23 -26.93
N LEU A 20 14.95 59.09 -26.62
CA LEU A 20 14.72 58.34 -25.40
C LEU A 20 15.85 58.66 -24.40
N MET A 21 15.53 59.37 -23.35
CA MET A 21 16.36 59.39 -22.15
C MET A 21 16.26 58.05 -21.42
N VAL A 22 17.37 57.34 -21.35
CA VAL A 22 17.49 56.10 -20.57
C VAL A 22 17.65 56.46 -19.11
N LEU A 23 16.61 56.29 -18.31
CA LEU A 23 16.70 56.21 -16.86
C LEU A 23 17.00 54.73 -16.50
N GLN A 24 18.26 54.44 -16.16
CA GLN A 24 18.65 53.19 -15.55
C GLN A 24 18.11 53.15 -14.13
N SER A 25 17.01 52.41 -13.93
CA SER A 25 16.54 52.00 -12.62
C SER A 25 17.30 50.75 -12.21
N CYS A 26 18.16 50.88 -11.19
CA CYS A 26 18.74 49.73 -10.51
C CYS A 26 17.64 49.02 -9.71
N ALA A 27 17.04 48.02 -10.28
CA ALA A 27 16.20 47.05 -9.54
C ALA A 27 17.12 46.04 -8.83
N ALA A 28 17.05 45.98 -7.51
CA ALA A 28 17.69 44.97 -6.72
C ALA A 28 17.11 43.61 -7.09
N PRO A 29 17.91 42.53 -7.15
CA PRO A 29 17.41 41.21 -7.44
C PRO A 29 16.50 40.72 -6.29
N SER A 30 15.26 40.38 -6.61
CA SER A 30 14.35 39.70 -5.70
C SER A 30 14.95 38.34 -5.28
N PRO A 31 14.83 37.94 -4.01
CA PRO A 31 15.30 36.65 -3.60
C PRO A 31 14.52 35.57 -4.36
N GLN A 32 15.21 34.78 -5.17
CA GLN A 32 14.67 33.56 -5.77
C GLN A 32 14.42 32.56 -4.63
N VAL A 33 13.16 32.34 -4.32
CA VAL A 33 12.75 31.20 -3.52
C VAL A 33 13.05 29.95 -4.36
N THR A 34 14.19 29.34 -4.10
CA THR A 34 14.51 28.03 -4.63
C THR A 34 13.59 27.05 -3.92
N THR A 35 12.41 26.82 -4.50
CA THR A 35 11.59 25.67 -4.12
C THR A 35 12.39 24.44 -4.51
N THR A 36 13.09 23.86 -3.54
CA THR A 36 13.60 22.50 -3.66
C THR A 36 12.36 21.62 -3.81
N VAL A 37 12.03 21.31 -5.06
CA VAL A 37 11.15 20.19 -5.38
C VAL A 37 11.88 18.98 -4.82
N GLN A 38 11.51 18.57 -3.64
CA GLN A 38 11.89 17.24 -3.17
C GLN A 38 11.27 16.29 -4.20
N LYS A 39 12.15 15.71 -5.01
CA LYS A 39 11.79 14.63 -5.92
C LYS A 39 11.24 13.53 -5.02
N GLU A 40 9.92 13.40 -5.00
CA GLU A 40 9.27 12.27 -4.33
C GLU A 40 9.99 11.03 -4.82
N LYS A 41 10.55 10.26 -3.87
CA LYS A 41 11.14 8.95 -4.17
C LYS A 41 10.03 8.17 -4.89
N PRO A 42 10.25 7.64 -6.10
CA PRO A 42 9.25 6.80 -6.75
C PRO A 42 8.85 5.75 -5.71
N MET A 43 7.55 5.64 -5.42
CA MET A 43 7.06 4.57 -4.56
C MET A 43 7.51 3.26 -5.20
N GLY A 44 8.45 2.57 -4.54
CA GLY A 44 8.93 1.29 -5.02
C GLY A 44 7.73 0.35 -5.17
N ASN A 45 7.66 -0.35 -6.29
CA ASN A 45 6.69 -1.44 -6.42
C ASN A 45 6.87 -2.35 -5.21
N THR A 46 5.79 -2.58 -4.48
CA THR A 46 5.76 -3.61 -3.45
C THR A 46 5.90 -4.96 -4.15
N ASN A 47 7.03 -5.62 -3.95
CA ASN A 47 7.27 -6.90 -4.60
C ASN A 47 7.12 -8.07 -3.62
N TYR A 48 7.26 -7.80 -2.32
CA TYR A 48 7.21 -8.82 -1.28
C TYR A 48 6.43 -8.36 -0.06
N ILE A 49 5.55 -9.23 0.44
CA ILE A 49 4.72 -8.99 1.63
C ILE A 49 5.14 -9.97 2.72
N GLN A 50 5.46 -9.44 3.89
CA GLN A 50 5.67 -10.22 5.10
C GLN A 50 4.50 -10.01 6.05
N ILE A 51 3.94 -11.10 6.56
CA ILE A 51 2.84 -11.08 7.54
C ILE A 51 3.35 -11.73 8.82
N VAL A 52 3.44 -10.93 9.87
CA VAL A 52 3.87 -11.38 11.20
C VAL A 52 2.68 -11.35 12.14
N ASN A 53 2.45 -12.45 12.85
CA ASN A 53 1.44 -12.55 13.90
C ASN A 53 2.03 -13.19 15.16
N PHE A 54 1.56 -12.76 16.33
CA PHE A 54 1.93 -13.31 17.63
C PHE A 54 0.80 -13.07 18.64
N ASN A 55 0.88 -13.77 19.78
CA ASN A 55 0.02 -13.49 20.93
C ASN A 55 0.81 -12.75 22.01
N LEU A 56 0.16 -11.93 22.82
CA LEU A 56 0.78 -11.27 23.97
C LEU A 56 0.78 -12.20 25.17
N GLU A 57 1.91 -12.23 25.90
CA GLU A 57 2.05 -12.91 27.18
C GLU A 57 2.71 -11.97 28.19
N GLY A 58 2.09 -11.82 29.36
CA GLY A 58 2.63 -11.01 30.45
C GLY A 58 2.51 -9.50 30.29
N ILE A 59 1.94 -9.00 29.18
CA ILE A 59 1.65 -7.59 28.92
C ILE A 59 0.23 -7.41 28.42
N THR A 60 -0.29 -6.19 28.57
CA THR A 60 -1.64 -5.83 28.12
C THR A 60 -1.63 -5.28 26.68
N HIS A 61 -2.82 -5.12 26.11
CA HIS A 61 -2.99 -4.40 24.85
C HIS A 61 -2.43 -2.96 24.91
N ASP A 62 -2.69 -2.24 26.00
CA ASP A 62 -2.24 -0.86 26.15
C ASP A 62 -0.71 -0.77 26.30
N ASP A 63 -0.08 -1.73 26.98
CA ASP A 63 1.39 -1.85 27.00
C ASP A 63 1.96 -2.07 25.60
N PHE A 64 1.31 -2.95 24.82
CA PHE A 64 1.72 -3.20 23.43
C PHE A 64 1.59 -1.96 22.55
N LEU A 65 0.53 -1.14 22.70
CA LEU A 65 0.41 0.12 21.97
C LEU A 65 1.59 1.04 22.23
N GLY A 66 1.97 1.23 23.51
CA GLY A 66 3.13 2.04 23.87
C GLY A 66 4.45 1.50 23.30
N ILE A 67 4.63 0.18 23.30
CA ILE A 67 5.78 -0.48 22.66
C ILE A 67 5.79 -0.22 21.16
N ALA A 68 4.67 -0.46 20.47
CA ALA A 68 4.55 -0.28 19.02
C ALA A 68 4.90 1.16 18.58
N GLU A 69 4.35 2.16 19.28
CA GLU A 69 4.67 3.57 19.01
C GLU A 69 6.15 3.89 19.25
N SER A 70 6.73 3.37 20.31
CA SER A 70 8.13 3.63 20.68
C SER A 70 9.13 3.03 19.69
N VAL A 71 8.83 1.87 19.09
CA VAL A 71 9.72 1.18 18.15
C VAL A 71 9.42 1.48 16.68
N ALA A 72 8.26 2.03 16.35
CA ALA A 72 7.87 2.35 14.97
C ALA A 72 8.91 3.18 14.18
N PRO A 73 9.59 4.19 14.77
CA PRO A 73 10.64 4.92 14.07
C PRO A 73 11.83 4.05 13.64
N ASN A 74 12.15 2.99 14.39
CA ASN A 74 13.22 2.05 14.01
C ASN A 74 12.81 1.26 12.76
N PHE A 75 11.56 0.83 12.67
CA PHE A 75 11.02 0.19 11.46
C PHE A 75 10.98 1.15 10.28
N ALA A 76 10.52 2.39 10.47
CA ALA A 76 10.48 3.40 9.41
C ALA A 76 11.85 3.70 8.78
N SER A 77 12.93 3.47 9.52
CA SER A 77 14.30 3.68 9.03
C SER A 77 14.91 2.48 8.30
N LEU A 78 14.20 1.34 8.23
CA LEU A 78 14.72 0.14 7.58
C LEU A 78 14.89 0.35 6.07
N PRO A 79 16.06 0.03 5.51
CA PRO A 79 16.26 0.09 4.07
C PRO A 79 15.30 -0.86 3.34
N GLY A 80 14.63 -0.35 2.30
CA GLY A 80 13.73 -1.13 1.45
C GLY A 80 12.40 -1.53 2.10
N LEU A 81 12.12 -1.13 3.34
CA LEU A 81 10.76 -1.17 3.87
C LEU A 81 9.93 -0.06 3.21
N ILE A 82 8.90 -0.43 2.47
CA ILE A 82 7.99 0.51 1.81
C ILE A 82 6.96 1.00 2.83
N SER A 83 6.33 0.07 3.55
CA SER A 83 5.38 0.36 4.62
C SER A 83 5.24 -0.80 5.60
N LYS A 84 4.76 -0.49 6.80
CA LYS A 84 4.31 -1.48 7.77
C LYS A 84 2.98 -1.02 8.36
N VAL A 85 1.97 -1.86 8.27
CA VAL A 85 0.68 -1.66 8.94
C VAL A 85 0.67 -2.52 10.21
N TRP A 86 0.49 -1.87 11.36
CA TRP A 86 0.45 -2.53 12.66
C TRP A 86 -0.97 -2.99 12.96
N LEU A 87 -1.10 -4.22 13.46
CA LEU A 87 -2.34 -4.96 13.56
C LEU A 87 -2.68 -5.37 14.98
N SER A 88 -3.96 -5.37 15.32
CA SER A 88 -4.48 -5.95 16.55
C SER A 88 -5.83 -6.61 16.36
N ASP A 89 -5.98 -7.79 16.93
CA ASP A 89 -7.24 -8.44 17.27
C ASP A 89 -7.25 -8.72 18.77
N LYS A 90 -7.74 -7.75 19.53
CA LYS A 90 -7.75 -7.81 20.99
C LYS A 90 -8.62 -8.96 21.51
N ALA A 91 -9.68 -9.29 20.79
CA ALA A 91 -10.63 -10.34 21.22
C ALA A 91 -9.98 -11.74 21.19
N ASN A 92 -9.12 -11.97 20.20
CA ASN A 92 -8.40 -13.25 20.02
C ASN A 92 -6.94 -13.17 20.49
N ASN A 93 -6.54 -12.08 21.17
CA ASN A 93 -5.16 -11.86 21.61
C ASN A 93 -4.15 -12.03 20.46
N THR A 94 -4.47 -11.58 19.24
CA THR A 94 -3.58 -11.69 18.08
C THR A 94 -3.12 -10.32 17.63
N TYR A 95 -1.82 -10.16 17.52
CA TYR A 95 -1.15 -8.90 17.18
C TYR A 95 -0.12 -9.15 16.10
N GLY A 96 0.36 -8.07 15.47
CA GLY A 96 1.39 -8.22 14.46
C GLY A 96 1.48 -7.08 13.47
N GLY A 97 1.75 -7.42 12.21
CA GLY A 97 1.82 -6.43 11.15
C GLY A 97 1.91 -7.03 9.76
N VAL A 98 1.50 -6.24 8.79
CA VAL A 98 1.77 -6.47 7.37
C VAL A 98 2.87 -5.50 6.95
N TYR A 99 3.93 -6.05 6.40
CA TYR A 99 5.08 -5.31 5.91
C TYR A 99 5.14 -5.41 4.40
N SER A 100 5.36 -4.30 3.75
CA SER A 100 5.58 -4.21 2.31
C SER A 100 7.05 -3.92 2.05
N TRP A 101 7.71 -4.77 1.29
CA TRP A 101 9.14 -4.70 1.01
C TRP A 101 9.41 -4.49 -0.48
N GLU A 102 10.55 -3.87 -0.80
CA GLU A 102 11.05 -3.73 -2.18
C GLU A 102 11.38 -5.10 -2.81
N SER A 103 11.81 -6.08 -1.99
CA SER A 103 12.09 -7.46 -2.44
C SER A 103 12.15 -8.44 -1.27
N GLN A 104 12.13 -9.75 -1.58
CA GLN A 104 12.36 -10.81 -0.62
C GLN A 104 13.73 -10.71 0.05
N GLU A 105 14.80 -10.43 -0.71
CA GLU A 105 16.16 -10.31 -0.17
C GLU A 105 16.28 -9.23 0.91
N VAL A 106 15.56 -8.11 0.72
CA VAL A 106 15.54 -7.03 1.72
C VAL A 106 14.81 -7.47 2.97
N CYS A 107 13.69 -8.18 2.84
CA CYS A 107 12.98 -8.78 3.96
C CYS A 107 13.86 -9.78 4.73
N GLU A 108 14.55 -10.67 4.03
CA GLU A 108 15.48 -11.64 4.63
C GLU A 108 16.64 -10.96 5.35
N THR A 109 17.15 -9.84 4.80
CA THR A 109 18.18 -9.03 5.48
C THR A 109 17.67 -8.49 6.80
N TYR A 110 16.43 -7.99 6.84
CA TYR A 110 15.78 -7.55 8.08
C TYR A 110 15.59 -8.70 9.07
N GLN A 111 15.09 -9.86 8.61
CA GLN A 111 14.86 -11.05 9.45
C GLN A 111 16.15 -11.58 10.09
N ASN A 112 17.30 -11.39 9.44
CA ASN A 112 18.62 -11.75 9.98
C ASN A 112 19.25 -10.62 10.83
N GLY A 113 18.56 -9.48 10.98
CA GLY A 113 19.06 -8.30 11.68
C GLY A 113 18.73 -8.24 13.18
N GLU A 114 19.45 -7.35 13.89
CA GLU A 114 19.29 -7.16 15.34
C GLU A 114 17.89 -6.64 15.71
N LEU A 115 17.26 -5.82 14.84
CA LEU A 115 15.92 -5.29 15.13
C LEU A 115 14.88 -6.41 15.12
N TYR A 116 14.94 -7.33 14.15
CA TYR A 116 14.03 -8.47 14.12
C TYR A 116 14.25 -9.38 15.34
N ALA A 117 15.50 -9.71 15.63
CA ALA A 117 15.84 -10.56 16.76
C ALA A 117 15.32 -9.96 18.07
N GLY A 118 15.62 -8.69 18.36
CA GLY A 118 15.27 -8.05 19.62
C GLY A 118 13.80 -7.63 19.74
N ALA A 119 13.19 -7.14 18.65
CA ALA A 119 11.82 -6.65 18.69
C ALA A 119 10.75 -7.76 18.52
N LEU A 120 11.11 -8.88 17.91
CA LEU A 120 10.17 -9.96 17.60
C LEU A 120 10.67 -11.32 18.11
N ALA A 121 11.73 -11.87 17.49
CA ALA A 121 12.06 -13.30 17.64
C ALA A 121 12.45 -13.72 19.06
N THR A 122 13.08 -12.85 19.84
CA THR A 122 13.48 -13.14 21.23
C THR A 122 12.69 -12.36 22.27
N ASN A 123 11.62 -11.66 21.86
CA ASN A 123 10.80 -10.91 22.80
C ASN A 123 9.97 -11.88 23.68
N PRO A 124 10.18 -11.89 25.00
CA PRO A 124 9.51 -12.86 25.88
C PRO A 124 8.01 -12.64 26.00
N ASN A 125 7.52 -11.46 25.60
CA ASN A 125 6.09 -11.13 25.63
C ASN A 125 5.35 -11.50 24.35
N PHE A 126 6.06 -11.97 23.30
CA PHE A 126 5.47 -12.34 22.01
C PHE A 126 5.62 -13.87 21.84
N VAL A 127 4.52 -14.56 22.05
CA VAL A 127 4.48 -16.02 21.93
C VAL A 127 3.72 -16.44 20.68
N ASN A 128 3.92 -17.69 20.25
CA ASN A 128 3.30 -18.24 19.04
C ASN A 128 3.57 -17.38 17.79
N LEU A 129 4.80 -16.89 17.68
CA LEU A 129 5.24 -16.05 16.55
C LEU A 129 5.12 -16.84 15.23
N LEU A 130 4.36 -16.29 14.29
CA LEU A 130 4.27 -16.74 12.91
C LEU A 130 4.80 -15.62 12.02
N ASP A 131 5.65 -15.97 11.07
CA ASP A 131 6.26 -15.05 10.12
C ASP A 131 6.21 -15.70 8.73
N ASN A 132 5.35 -15.18 7.86
CA ASN A 132 5.12 -15.71 6.54
C ASN A 132 5.42 -14.64 5.49
N GLY A 133 6.14 -15.04 4.44
CA GLY A 133 6.49 -14.19 3.31
C GLY A 133 5.81 -14.62 2.02
N PHE A 134 5.47 -13.65 1.18
CA PHE A 134 4.72 -13.86 -0.05
C PHE A 134 5.20 -12.93 -1.16
N ASP A 135 5.22 -13.43 -2.38
CA ASP A 135 5.30 -12.58 -3.56
C ASP A 135 3.97 -11.84 -3.77
N ALA A 136 4.06 -10.54 -4.03
CA ALA A 136 2.91 -9.76 -4.42
C ALA A 136 2.62 -9.96 -5.91
N LEU A 137 1.42 -10.44 -6.24
CA LEU A 137 0.99 -10.63 -7.62
C LEU A 137 0.68 -9.28 -8.28
N GLU A 138 1.60 -8.77 -9.09
CA GLU A 138 1.59 -7.41 -9.63
C GLU A 138 0.29 -7.08 -10.38
N LYS A 139 -0.09 -7.91 -11.36
CA LYS A 139 -1.22 -7.60 -12.25
C LYS A 139 -2.56 -7.47 -11.53
N PRO A 140 -3.04 -8.47 -10.77
CA PRO A 140 -4.31 -8.34 -10.08
C PRO A 140 -4.25 -7.31 -8.95
N SER A 141 -3.10 -7.09 -8.30
CA SER A 141 -2.92 -6.07 -7.28
C SER A 141 -3.00 -4.66 -7.87
N ALA A 142 -2.47 -4.43 -9.08
CA ALA A 142 -2.60 -3.15 -9.77
C ALA A 142 -4.07 -2.80 -10.10
N VAL A 143 -4.90 -3.80 -10.40
CA VAL A 143 -6.34 -3.61 -10.65
C VAL A 143 -7.09 -3.25 -9.36
N THR A 144 -6.72 -3.84 -8.24
CA THR A 144 -7.37 -3.62 -6.94
C THR A 144 -6.80 -2.46 -6.13
N GLY A 145 -5.90 -1.66 -6.75
CA GLY A 145 -5.31 -0.45 -6.15
C GLY A 145 -4.07 -0.73 -5.30
N ASN A 146 -3.35 0.34 -4.99
CA ASN A 146 -2.13 0.30 -4.18
C ASN A 146 -2.44 0.65 -2.72
N LEU A 147 -1.77 0.00 -1.78
CA LEU A 147 -1.89 0.16 -0.32
C LEU A 147 -1.72 1.61 0.20
N LEU A 148 -1.44 2.59 -0.67
CA LEU A 148 -0.91 3.89 -0.24
C LEU A 148 -1.84 5.08 -0.47
N ASP A 149 -3.03 4.90 -1.08
CA ASP A 149 -3.90 6.04 -1.42
C ASP A 149 -4.83 6.48 -0.29
N GLN A 150 -5.18 5.58 0.63
CA GLN A 150 -5.98 5.89 1.82
C GLN A 150 -5.53 5.03 3.00
N ALA A 151 -5.51 5.62 4.18
CA ALA A 151 -5.18 4.89 5.41
C ALA A 151 -6.32 3.92 5.77
N PRO A 152 -6.09 2.60 5.75
CA PRO A 152 -7.09 1.63 6.17
C PRO A 152 -7.31 1.70 7.68
N LYS A 153 -8.51 1.34 8.12
CA LYS A 153 -8.83 1.13 9.54
C LYS A 153 -8.97 -0.33 9.91
N TYR A 154 -9.12 -1.19 8.91
CA TYR A 154 -9.26 -2.61 9.11
C TYR A 154 -8.54 -3.40 8.02
N ILE A 155 -7.79 -4.42 8.41
CA ILE A 155 -7.08 -5.32 7.51
C ILE A 155 -7.70 -6.71 7.63
N GLN A 156 -7.97 -7.31 6.48
CA GLN A 156 -8.34 -8.71 6.38
C GLN A 156 -7.19 -9.46 5.69
N VAL A 157 -6.73 -10.52 6.31
CA VAL A 157 -5.72 -11.43 5.77
C VAL A 157 -6.39 -12.76 5.46
N VAL A 158 -6.37 -13.12 4.19
CA VAL A 158 -6.92 -14.41 3.71
C VAL A 158 -5.77 -15.25 3.18
N SER A 159 -5.74 -16.51 3.56
CA SER A 159 -4.82 -17.50 2.99
C SER A 159 -5.52 -18.84 2.74
N PHE A 160 -5.04 -19.58 1.74
CA PHE A 160 -5.52 -20.89 1.36
C PHE A 160 -4.44 -21.65 0.58
N ASN A 161 -4.62 -22.96 0.44
CA ASN A 161 -3.82 -23.78 -0.45
C ASN A 161 -4.59 -24.08 -1.74
N LEU A 162 -3.89 -24.21 -2.87
CA LEU A 162 -4.53 -24.66 -4.12
C LEU A 162 -4.74 -26.16 -4.11
N GLU A 163 -5.92 -26.60 -4.57
CA GLU A 163 -6.27 -28.00 -4.77
C GLU A 163 -6.87 -28.20 -6.16
N GLY A 164 -6.26 -29.09 -6.94
CA GLY A 164 -6.74 -29.43 -8.28
C GLY A 164 -6.50 -28.41 -9.37
N ILE A 165 -5.83 -27.29 -9.09
CA ILE A 165 -5.41 -26.28 -10.06
C ILE A 165 -3.93 -25.90 -9.83
N THR A 166 -3.29 -25.38 -10.87
CA THR A 166 -1.89 -24.93 -10.84
C THR A 166 -1.78 -23.46 -10.43
N HIS A 167 -0.53 -23.01 -10.14
CA HIS A 167 -0.21 -21.58 -9.97
C HIS A 167 -0.68 -20.74 -11.18
N ASP A 168 -0.39 -21.19 -12.40
CA ASP A 168 -0.77 -20.47 -13.61
C ASP A 168 -2.30 -20.37 -13.79
N ASP A 169 -3.03 -21.43 -13.44
CA ASP A 169 -4.51 -21.40 -13.44
C ASP A 169 -5.02 -20.36 -12.42
N PHE A 170 -4.46 -20.36 -11.21
CA PHE A 170 -4.79 -19.37 -10.19
C PHE A 170 -4.47 -17.93 -10.63
N MET A 171 -3.33 -17.70 -11.28
CA MET A 171 -2.97 -16.40 -11.83
C MET A 171 -3.99 -15.90 -12.85
N GLY A 172 -4.47 -16.81 -13.72
CA GLY A 172 -5.53 -16.51 -14.69
C GLY A 172 -6.81 -16.06 -13.96
N VAL A 173 -7.29 -16.89 -13.01
CA VAL A 173 -8.50 -16.59 -12.23
C VAL A 173 -8.36 -15.29 -11.45
N ALA A 174 -7.22 -15.05 -10.79
CA ALA A 174 -6.97 -13.83 -10.01
C ALA A 174 -7.08 -12.56 -10.89
N ASN A 175 -6.51 -12.60 -12.09
CA ASN A 175 -6.60 -11.49 -13.05
C ASN A 175 -8.05 -11.25 -13.50
N ASP A 176 -8.79 -12.29 -13.79
CA ASP A 176 -10.16 -12.20 -14.28
C ASP A 176 -11.15 -11.68 -13.24
N VAL A 177 -10.94 -12.04 -11.95
CA VAL A 177 -11.85 -11.64 -10.87
C VAL A 177 -11.43 -10.33 -10.17
N ALA A 178 -10.21 -9.85 -10.35
CA ALA A 178 -9.71 -8.64 -9.71
C ALA A 178 -10.63 -7.41 -9.89
N PRO A 179 -11.24 -7.14 -11.07
CA PRO A 179 -12.18 -6.04 -11.23
C PRO A 179 -13.41 -6.11 -10.30
N ASN A 180 -13.87 -7.33 -9.96
CA ASN A 180 -15.00 -7.52 -9.06
C ASN A 180 -14.62 -7.11 -7.63
N PHE A 181 -13.38 -7.38 -7.21
CA PHE A 181 -12.87 -6.92 -5.93
C PHE A 181 -12.68 -5.41 -5.91
N ALA A 182 -12.14 -4.82 -6.99
CA ALA A 182 -11.95 -3.37 -7.09
C ALA A 182 -13.28 -2.58 -6.99
N ALA A 183 -14.40 -3.22 -7.31
CA ALA A 183 -15.74 -2.61 -7.24
C ALA A 183 -16.41 -2.75 -5.86
N LEU A 184 -15.77 -3.42 -4.88
CA LEU A 184 -16.37 -3.63 -3.55
C LEU A 184 -16.46 -2.31 -2.77
N PRO A 185 -17.64 -2.00 -2.21
CA PRO A 185 -17.78 -0.82 -1.36
C PRO A 185 -16.90 -0.90 -0.11
N GLY A 186 -16.14 0.17 0.14
CA GLY A 186 -15.26 0.30 1.30
C GLY A 186 -13.96 -0.53 1.21
N LEU A 187 -13.70 -1.24 0.11
CA LEU A 187 -12.38 -1.79 -0.16
C LEU A 187 -11.47 -0.68 -0.68
N ILE A 188 -10.40 -0.39 0.05
CA ILE A 188 -9.39 0.59 -0.34
C ILE A 188 -8.43 -0.03 -1.35
N ASN A 189 -7.93 -1.24 -1.02
CA ASN A 189 -7.12 -2.04 -1.93
C ASN A 189 -7.08 -3.50 -1.50
N LYS A 190 -6.57 -4.34 -2.40
CA LYS A 190 -6.22 -5.73 -2.12
C LYS A 190 -4.87 -6.03 -2.77
N VAL A 191 -3.90 -6.50 -1.99
CA VAL A 191 -2.69 -7.12 -2.50
C VAL A 191 -2.90 -8.61 -2.60
N TRP A 192 -2.72 -9.16 -3.78
CA TRP A 192 -2.82 -10.60 -4.04
C TRP A 192 -1.47 -11.26 -3.76
N LEU A 193 -1.51 -12.41 -3.11
CA LEU A 193 -0.34 -13.07 -2.54
C LEU A 193 -0.13 -14.46 -3.11
N SER A 194 1.15 -14.84 -3.30
CA SER A 194 1.55 -16.22 -3.58
C SER A 194 2.85 -16.58 -2.87
N ASP A 195 2.88 -17.78 -2.34
CA ASP A 195 4.06 -18.53 -1.95
C ASP A 195 3.93 -19.89 -2.65
N GLU A 196 4.45 -19.97 -3.87
CA GLU A 196 4.32 -21.17 -4.71
C GLU A 196 5.05 -22.36 -4.09
N ALA A 197 6.20 -22.11 -3.45
CA ALA A 197 7.02 -23.17 -2.85
C ALA A 197 6.28 -23.90 -1.73
N ASN A 198 5.44 -23.20 -0.95
CA ASN A 198 4.63 -23.76 0.14
C ASN A 198 3.16 -23.95 -0.24
N ASN A 199 2.81 -23.79 -1.52
CA ASN A 199 1.43 -23.85 -2.01
C ASN A 199 0.47 -22.98 -1.18
N THR A 200 0.89 -21.75 -0.80
CA THR A 200 0.09 -20.83 -0.01
C THR A 200 -0.22 -19.57 -0.80
N TYR A 201 -1.50 -19.26 -0.93
CA TYR A 201 -2.02 -18.17 -1.73
C TYR A 201 -3.01 -17.36 -0.90
N GLY A 202 -3.36 -16.14 -1.38
CA GLY A 202 -4.34 -15.35 -0.67
C GLY A 202 -4.35 -13.88 -1.01
N GLY A 203 -4.54 -13.06 0.02
CA GLY A 203 -4.51 -11.62 -0.14
C GLY A 203 -4.59 -10.86 1.18
N VAL A 204 -4.03 -9.67 1.16
CA VAL A 204 -4.22 -8.63 2.18
C VAL A 204 -5.21 -7.62 1.63
N TYR A 205 -6.32 -7.45 2.33
CA TYR A 205 -7.39 -6.52 1.99
C TYR A 205 -7.37 -5.36 2.97
N SER A 206 -7.33 -4.17 2.47
CA SER A 206 -7.41 -2.93 3.24
C SER A 206 -8.80 -2.35 3.13
N TRP A 207 -9.46 -2.17 4.27
CA TRP A 207 -10.84 -1.72 4.35
C TRP A 207 -10.95 -0.36 5.06
N GLU A 208 -11.92 0.44 4.64
CA GLU A 208 -12.27 1.70 5.32
C GLU A 208 -12.65 1.46 6.79
N ASN A 209 -13.28 0.32 7.09
CA ASN A 209 -13.73 -0.08 8.43
C ASN A 209 -14.09 -1.57 8.47
N GLN A 210 -14.35 -2.08 9.66
CA GLN A 210 -14.73 -3.47 9.90
C GLN A 210 -16.10 -3.81 9.30
N GLU A 211 -17.03 -2.86 9.26
CA GLU A 211 -18.38 -3.04 8.73
C GLU A 211 -18.35 -3.37 7.23
N ALA A 212 -17.50 -2.67 6.45
CA ALA A 212 -17.31 -2.96 5.03
C ALA A 212 -16.75 -4.38 4.80
N CYS A 213 -15.76 -4.79 5.59
CA CYS A 213 -15.24 -6.15 5.56
C CYS A 213 -16.32 -7.20 5.91
N THR A 214 -17.13 -6.93 6.93
CA THR A 214 -18.22 -7.82 7.35
C THR A 214 -19.30 -7.94 6.27
N ALA A 215 -19.64 -6.84 5.61
CA ALA A 215 -20.58 -6.84 4.49
C ALA A 215 -20.06 -7.69 3.32
N TYR A 216 -18.77 -7.54 2.97
CA TYR A 216 -18.12 -8.39 1.96
C TYR A 216 -18.17 -9.88 2.33
N ARG A 217 -17.79 -10.24 3.57
CA ARG A 217 -17.82 -11.63 4.06
C ARG A 217 -19.21 -12.27 3.98
N SER A 218 -20.26 -11.45 4.05
CA SER A 218 -21.66 -11.90 3.95
C SER A 218 -22.18 -11.92 2.52
N GLY A 219 -21.38 -11.49 1.54
CA GLY A 219 -21.78 -11.31 0.15
C GLY A 219 -21.52 -12.52 -0.74
N GLU A 220 -22.16 -12.50 -1.92
CA GLU A 220 -22.04 -13.56 -2.92
C GLU A 220 -20.63 -13.72 -3.48
N LEU A 221 -19.88 -12.61 -3.62
CA LEU A 221 -18.51 -12.65 -4.11
C LEU A 221 -17.60 -13.44 -3.14
N TYR A 222 -17.72 -13.19 -1.82
CA TYR A 222 -16.97 -13.95 -0.83
C TYR A 222 -17.34 -15.43 -0.85
N ALA A 223 -18.64 -15.73 -0.87
CA ALA A 223 -19.13 -17.10 -0.89
C ALA A 223 -18.63 -17.86 -2.13
N GLY A 224 -18.72 -17.26 -3.32
CA GLY A 224 -18.36 -17.92 -4.57
C GLY A 224 -16.86 -17.94 -4.86
N ALA A 225 -16.17 -16.82 -4.59
CA ALA A 225 -14.75 -16.71 -4.93
C ALA A 225 -13.81 -17.31 -3.87
N LEU A 226 -14.26 -17.43 -2.62
CA LEU A 226 -13.43 -17.93 -1.51
C LEU A 226 -14.09 -19.10 -0.76
N ALA A 227 -15.16 -18.85 -0.01
CA ALA A 227 -15.64 -19.78 1.00
C ALA A 227 -16.13 -21.14 0.43
N ASN A 228 -16.72 -21.13 -0.75
CA ASN A 228 -17.23 -22.34 -1.41
C ASN A 228 -16.40 -22.72 -2.65
N ASN A 229 -15.22 -22.16 -2.82
CA ASN A 229 -14.37 -22.49 -3.97
C ASN A 229 -13.75 -23.90 -3.78
N PRO A 230 -14.05 -24.85 -4.64
CA PRO A 230 -13.56 -26.23 -4.47
C PRO A 230 -12.06 -26.37 -4.68
N ASN A 231 -11.42 -25.37 -5.25
CA ASN A 231 -9.98 -25.37 -5.48
C ASN A 231 -9.17 -24.72 -4.33
N PHE A 232 -9.85 -24.25 -3.28
CA PHE A 232 -9.20 -23.60 -2.14
C PHE A 232 -9.37 -24.42 -0.87
N ALA A 233 -8.30 -25.11 -0.48
CA ALA A 233 -8.26 -25.87 0.77
C ALA A 233 -7.67 -25.02 1.91
N ASN A 234 -7.93 -25.41 3.16
CA ASN A 234 -7.37 -24.80 4.37
C ASN A 234 -7.57 -23.30 4.44
N LEU A 235 -8.73 -22.80 4.00
CA LEU A 235 -9.05 -21.37 4.01
C LEU A 235 -8.96 -20.81 5.43
N SER A 236 -8.13 -19.79 5.59
CA SER A 236 -8.02 -18.94 6.79
C SER A 236 -8.41 -17.51 6.43
N ASP A 237 -9.21 -16.88 7.28
CA ASP A 237 -9.70 -15.50 7.08
C ASP A 237 -9.72 -14.77 8.42
N ASN A 238 -8.71 -13.93 8.62
CA ASN A 238 -8.49 -13.20 9.86
C ASN A 238 -8.64 -11.69 9.63
N GLY A 239 -9.26 -11.01 10.59
CA GLY A 239 -9.48 -9.57 10.52
C GLY A 239 -8.86 -8.85 11.70
N PHE A 240 -8.30 -7.65 11.43
CA PHE A 240 -7.52 -6.90 12.40
C PHE A 240 -7.86 -5.42 12.36
N VAL A 241 -7.93 -4.80 13.52
CA VAL A 241 -7.95 -3.34 13.65
C VAL A 241 -6.55 -2.80 13.40
N VAL A 242 -6.45 -1.73 12.64
CA VAL A 242 -5.18 -1.04 12.39
C VAL A 242 -4.82 -0.17 13.59
N LEU A 243 -3.58 -0.28 14.07
CA LEU A 243 -3.01 0.63 15.03
C LEU A 243 -2.51 1.86 14.28
N GLU A 244 -3.32 2.92 14.27
CA GLU A 244 -3.11 4.07 13.37
C GLU A 244 -1.79 4.80 13.63
N GLU A 245 -1.46 5.12 14.89
CA GLU A 245 -0.31 5.96 15.20
C GLU A 245 1.03 5.30 14.79
N PRO A 246 1.35 4.06 15.19
CA PRO A 246 2.59 3.43 14.72
C PRO A 246 2.58 3.14 13.21
N SER A 247 1.39 2.90 12.61
CA SER A 247 1.29 2.67 11.17
C SER A 247 1.57 3.94 10.36
N LYS A 248 1.14 5.11 10.82
CA LYS A 248 1.47 6.41 10.20
C LYS A 248 2.98 6.67 10.22
N ILE A 249 3.66 6.33 11.31
CA ILE A 249 5.12 6.46 11.44
C ILE A 249 5.83 5.56 10.42
N THR A 250 5.30 4.36 10.17
CA THR A 250 5.87 3.38 9.25
C THR A 250 5.29 3.47 7.82
N HIS A 251 4.99 4.69 7.37
CA HIS A 251 4.62 5.06 5.99
C HIS A 251 3.24 4.58 5.51
N MET A 252 2.31 4.23 6.41
CA MET A 252 0.90 4.13 6.04
C MET A 252 0.37 5.54 5.78
N LYS A 253 -0.06 5.81 4.56
CA LYS A 253 -0.67 7.08 4.17
C LYS A 253 -2.18 6.96 4.15
#